data_6e6d4671b84176f75a595b45cd9a1c60
#
_entry.id   6e6d4671b84176f75a595b45cd9a1c60
#
_cell.length_a   1.000
_cell.length_b   1.000
_cell.length_c   1.000
_cell.angle_alpha   90.00
_cell.angle_beta   90.00
_cell.angle_gamma   90.00
#
_symmetry.space_group_name_H-M   'P 1'
#
loop_
_entity.id
_entity.type
_entity.pdbx_description
1 polymer ?
#
loop_
_entity_poly.entity_id
_entity_poly.type
_entity_poly.pdbx_seq_one_letter_code
_entity_poly.pdbx_strand_id
1 'polypeptide(L)'
;MEKVALVTGRSSGIGLETSLALARDGYFTYASMRDTRKASVIEEKAKKENLKLKVIQLDVDDKDSIKNAVSQILKEKNKIDILVNNAGYGIFGCLEDISIEELKEQFETNFFGVVRLIHETLPTMRKQGSGTIVNVSSVAGRIGFPGSPAYISSKFALEGLSECLRYELASFGINTIIIEPGVIKSNFFNSMKTPKNQKPDSPYKELTNKVIGGIKMMAEMGTHPKEVADTIVKVLKEKNPLPRYSVGNDAAMFLEAKKMKTDIEFENYLKKELF
;
A
#
# COMPACT_ATOMS: atom_id res chain seq x y z
N MET A 1 -27.62 5.48 1.80
CA MET A 1 -26.94 6.20 0.70
C MET A 1 -25.74 5.37 0.22
N GLU A 2 -25.46 5.37 -1.08
CA GLU A 2 -24.31 4.69 -1.68
C GLU A 2 -22.99 5.28 -1.17
N LYS A 3 -22.08 4.47 -0.67
CA LYS A 3 -20.75 4.91 -0.26
C LYS A 3 -19.78 4.91 -1.45
N VAL A 4 -18.86 5.86 -1.47
CA VAL A 4 -17.88 6.06 -2.56
C VAL A 4 -16.47 5.76 -2.07
N ALA A 5 -15.77 4.90 -2.80
CA ALA A 5 -14.39 4.52 -2.52
C ALA A 5 -13.44 4.92 -3.66
N LEU A 6 -12.26 5.44 -3.31
CA LEU A 6 -11.14 5.65 -4.22
C LEU A 6 -10.00 4.70 -3.83
N VAL A 7 -9.55 3.87 -4.76
CA VAL A 7 -8.43 2.93 -4.57
C VAL A 7 -7.30 3.28 -5.53
N THR A 8 -6.07 3.45 -5.02
CA THR A 8 -4.91 3.78 -5.84
C THR A 8 -4.05 2.57 -6.18
N GLY A 9 -3.40 2.59 -7.35
CA GLY A 9 -2.42 1.56 -7.74
C GLY A 9 -3.04 0.19 -8.05
N ARG A 10 -4.07 0.14 -8.90
CA ARG A 10 -4.90 -1.06 -9.11
C ARG A 10 -4.56 -1.92 -10.34
N SER A 11 -3.44 -1.70 -11.05
CA SER A 11 -3.12 -2.46 -12.27
C SER A 11 -2.99 -3.99 -12.03
N SER A 12 -2.74 -4.40 -10.79
CA SER A 12 -2.64 -5.81 -10.39
C SER A 12 -2.64 -5.96 -8.86
N GLY A 13 -2.62 -7.18 -8.36
CA GLY A 13 -2.40 -7.49 -6.95
C GLY A 13 -3.46 -6.91 -6.01
N ILE A 14 -3.01 -6.37 -4.88
CA ILE A 14 -3.88 -5.88 -3.80
C ILE A 14 -4.88 -4.84 -4.29
N GLY A 15 -4.44 -3.84 -5.06
CA GLY A 15 -5.32 -2.76 -5.51
C GLY A 15 -6.43 -3.23 -6.45
N LEU A 16 -6.14 -4.21 -7.33
CA LEU A 16 -7.13 -4.84 -8.19
C LEU A 16 -8.19 -5.57 -7.36
N GLU A 17 -7.76 -6.47 -6.48
CA GLU A 17 -8.67 -7.28 -5.66
C GLU A 17 -9.48 -6.40 -4.68
N THR A 18 -8.85 -5.36 -4.08
CA THR A 18 -9.54 -4.40 -3.21
C THR A 18 -10.63 -3.63 -3.95
N SER A 19 -10.33 -3.16 -5.18
CA SER A 19 -11.33 -2.43 -5.96
C SER A 19 -12.54 -3.29 -6.29
N LEU A 20 -12.31 -4.54 -6.69
CA LEU A 20 -13.39 -5.50 -6.96
C LEU A 20 -14.16 -5.88 -5.68
N ALA A 21 -13.45 -6.14 -4.58
CA ALA A 21 -14.07 -6.51 -3.31
C ALA A 21 -14.97 -5.39 -2.75
N LEU A 22 -14.53 -4.14 -2.80
CA LEU A 22 -15.34 -2.98 -2.41
C LEU A 22 -16.58 -2.83 -3.30
N ALA A 23 -16.42 -2.98 -4.61
CA ALA A 23 -17.55 -2.88 -5.53
C ALA A 23 -18.57 -4.02 -5.31
N ARG A 24 -18.13 -5.25 -5.01
CA ARG A 24 -18.99 -6.40 -4.61
C ARG A 24 -19.72 -6.13 -3.30
N ASP A 25 -19.07 -5.40 -2.39
CA ASP A 25 -19.67 -5.01 -1.10
C ASP A 25 -20.61 -3.79 -1.21
N GLY A 26 -20.89 -3.31 -2.42
CA GLY A 26 -21.87 -2.27 -2.71
C GLY A 26 -21.33 -0.85 -2.73
N TYR A 27 -20.01 -0.65 -2.61
CA TYR A 27 -19.41 0.67 -2.78
C TYR A 27 -19.37 1.06 -4.26
N PHE A 28 -19.65 2.32 -4.59
CA PHE A 28 -19.25 2.85 -5.89
C PHE A 28 -17.74 3.07 -5.87
N THR A 29 -17.00 2.26 -6.60
CA THR A 29 -15.54 2.21 -6.50
C THR A 29 -14.86 2.89 -7.68
N TYR A 30 -14.10 3.92 -7.41
CA TYR A 30 -13.15 4.48 -8.37
C TYR A 30 -11.81 3.75 -8.23
N ALA A 31 -11.46 3.03 -9.27
CA ALA A 31 -10.24 2.26 -9.34
C ALA A 31 -9.20 3.04 -10.17
N SER A 32 -8.16 3.58 -9.56
CA SER A 32 -7.25 4.48 -10.24
C SER A 32 -5.97 3.84 -10.75
N MET A 33 -5.46 4.32 -11.86
CA MET A 33 -4.19 3.90 -12.45
C MET A 33 -3.55 5.04 -13.27
N ARG A 34 -2.22 5.00 -13.39
CA ARG A 34 -1.48 5.95 -14.22
C ARG A 34 -1.82 5.80 -15.72
N ASP A 35 -1.85 4.56 -16.18
CA ASP A 35 -2.10 4.20 -17.59
C ASP A 35 -3.42 3.45 -17.73
N THR A 36 -4.46 4.15 -18.14
CA THR A 36 -5.81 3.58 -18.31
C THR A 36 -5.93 2.57 -19.45
N ARG A 37 -4.96 2.50 -20.37
CA ARG A 37 -4.91 1.47 -21.42
C ARG A 37 -4.81 0.04 -20.83
N LYS A 38 -4.39 -0.08 -19.58
CA LYS A 38 -4.34 -1.34 -18.84
C LYS A 38 -5.63 -1.64 -18.08
N ALA A 39 -6.73 -0.97 -18.39
CA ALA A 39 -7.99 -1.08 -17.66
C ALA A 39 -8.79 -2.35 -17.99
N SER A 40 -8.56 -2.96 -19.16
CA SER A 40 -9.40 -4.05 -19.71
C SER A 40 -9.72 -5.15 -18.68
N VAL A 41 -8.72 -5.66 -17.98
CA VAL A 41 -8.89 -6.76 -17.01
C VAL A 41 -9.91 -6.44 -15.91
N ILE A 42 -9.87 -5.24 -15.32
CA ILE A 42 -10.83 -4.92 -14.25
C ILE A 42 -12.18 -4.52 -14.82
N GLU A 43 -12.23 -3.85 -15.97
CA GLU A 43 -13.47 -3.45 -16.61
C GLU A 43 -14.27 -4.67 -17.08
N GLU A 44 -13.59 -5.69 -17.64
CA GLU A 44 -14.21 -6.96 -18.00
C GLU A 44 -14.79 -7.69 -16.78
N LYS A 45 -13.99 -7.79 -15.68
CA LYS A 45 -14.47 -8.39 -14.44
C LYS A 45 -15.65 -7.61 -13.85
N ALA A 46 -15.54 -6.30 -13.80
CA ALA A 46 -16.62 -5.46 -13.28
C ALA A 46 -17.89 -5.58 -14.11
N LYS A 47 -17.77 -5.59 -15.45
CA LYS A 47 -18.90 -5.79 -16.37
C LYS A 47 -19.54 -7.18 -16.20
N LYS A 48 -18.72 -8.23 -16.12
CA LYS A 48 -19.20 -9.61 -15.94
C LYS A 48 -20.02 -9.79 -14.66
N GLU A 49 -19.63 -9.11 -13.59
CA GLU A 49 -20.26 -9.18 -12.28
C GLU A 49 -21.26 -8.03 -12.03
N ASN A 50 -21.51 -7.15 -13.02
CA ASN A 50 -22.38 -5.97 -12.91
C ASN A 50 -22.03 -5.07 -11.73
N LEU A 51 -20.73 -4.80 -11.51
CA LEU A 51 -20.23 -4.04 -10.38
C LEU A 51 -20.27 -2.53 -10.64
N LYS A 52 -20.55 -1.75 -9.61
CA LYS A 52 -20.45 -0.29 -9.62
C LYS A 52 -19.00 0.16 -9.48
N LEU A 53 -18.24 0.01 -10.57
CA LEU A 53 -16.82 0.33 -10.62
C LEU A 53 -16.52 1.19 -11.86
N LYS A 54 -15.72 2.22 -11.64
CA LYS A 54 -15.24 3.10 -12.70
C LYS A 54 -13.72 3.24 -12.63
N VAL A 55 -13.06 3.11 -13.77
CA VAL A 55 -11.63 3.40 -13.89
C VAL A 55 -11.41 4.89 -14.02
N ILE A 56 -10.41 5.41 -13.31
CA ILE A 56 -10.00 6.82 -13.38
C ILE A 56 -8.48 6.93 -13.55
N GLN A 57 -8.04 7.87 -14.37
CA GLN A 57 -6.62 8.18 -14.47
C GLN A 57 -6.16 8.91 -13.20
N LEU A 58 -5.10 8.42 -12.55
CA LEU A 58 -4.46 9.07 -11.42
C LEU A 58 -3.03 8.57 -11.28
N ASP A 59 -2.09 9.51 -11.32
CA ASP A 59 -0.70 9.32 -10.92
C ASP A 59 -0.48 9.97 -9.55
N VAL A 60 -0.04 9.19 -8.57
CA VAL A 60 0.19 9.68 -7.20
C VAL A 60 1.42 10.59 -7.09
N ASP A 61 2.30 10.55 -8.10
CA ASP A 61 3.50 11.37 -8.17
C ASP A 61 3.20 12.75 -8.82
N ASP A 62 2.00 12.92 -9.41
CA ASP A 62 1.57 14.13 -10.11
C ASP A 62 0.42 14.81 -9.38
N LYS A 63 0.69 16.04 -8.87
CA LYS A 63 -0.28 16.85 -8.13
C LYS A 63 -1.52 17.20 -8.94
N ASP A 64 -1.35 17.54 -10.22
CA ASP A 64 -2.47 17.93 -11.08
C ASP A 64 -3.33 16.71 -11.44
N SER A 65 -2.70 15.56 -11.67
CA SER A 65 -3.39 14.29 -11.84
C SER A 65 -4.27 13.94 -10.64
N ILE A 66 -3.75 14.08 -9.41
CA ILE A 66 -4.52 13.86 -8.18
C ILE A 66 -5.71 14.82 -8.10
N LYS A 67 -5.47 16.13 -8.28
CA LYS A 67 -6.49 17.16 -8.21
C LYS A 67 -7.61 16.91 -9.24
N ASN A 68 -7.26 16.59 -10.48
CA ASN A 68 -8.20 16.30 -11.55
C ASN A 68 -9.06 15.08 -11.21
N ALA A 69 -8.44 13.99 -10.74
CA ALA A 69 -9.15 12.77 -10.36
C ALA A 69 -10.13 13.01 -9.20
N VAL A 70 -9.68 13.67 -8.12
CA VAL A 70 -10.55 13.99 -6.97
C VAL A 70 -11.68 14.92 -7.39
N SER A 71 -11.39 15.98 -8.17
CA SER A 71 -12.40 16.91 -8.68
C SER A 71 -13.45 16.19 -9.53
N GLN A 72 -13.04 15.24 -10.38
CA GLN A 72 -13.96 14.43 -11.17
C GLN A 72 -14.87 13.59 -10.28
N ILE A 73 -14.32 12.91 -9.25
CA ILE A 73 -15.13 12.12 -8.31
C ILE A 73 -16.14 13.00 -7.58
N LEU A 74 -15.70 14.15 -7.10
CA LEU A 74 -16.58 15.09 -6.38
C LEU A 74 -17.67 15.68 -7.29
N LYS A 75 -17.38 15.96 -8.55
CA LYS A 75 -18.39 16.39 -9.52
C LYS A 75 -19.43 15.31 -9.78
N GLU A 76 -19.04 14.03 -9.83
CA GLU A 76 -19.93 12.90 -10.13
C GLU A 76 -20.72 12.41 -8.89
N LYS A 77 -20.11 12.43 -7.72
CA LYS A 77 -20.64 11.79 -6.49
C LYS A 77 -20.78 12.72 -5.29
N ASN A 78 -20.19 13.91 -5.34
CA ASN A 78 -20.19 14.93 -4.28
C ASN A 78 -19.61 14.45 -2.94
N LYS A 79 -18.89 13.31 -2.91
CA LYS A 79 -18.31 12.73 -1.70
C LYS A 79 -17.23 11.71 -1.99
N ILE A 80 -16.38 11.44 -0.99
CA ILE A 80 -15.46 10.32 -0.90
C ILE A 80 -15.55 9.78 0.52
N ASP A 81 -16.07 8.56 0.67
CA ASP A 81 -16.23 7.94 2.00
C ASP A 81 -14.98 7.14 2.38
N ILE A 82 -14.32 6.53 1.40
CA ILE A 82 -13.15 5.65 1.59
C ILE A 82 -12.03 6.09 0.65
N LEU A 83 -10.83 6.27 1.20
CA LEU A 83 -9.59 6.40 0.45
C LEU A 83 -8.69 5.22 0.77
N VAL A 84 -8.33 4.39 -0.21
CA VAL A 84 -7.36 3.32 -0.07
C VAL A 84 -6.06 3.70 -0.78
N ASN A 85 -5.05 4.08 -0.02
CA ASN A 85 -3.71 4.37 -0.49
C ASN A 85 -2.93 3.05 -0.61
N ASN A 86 -2.94 2.48 -1.82
CA ASN A 86 -2.27 1.22 -2.12
C ASN A 86 -1.15 1.38 -3.16
N ALA A 87 -1.14 2.45 -3.95
CA ALA A 87 -0.09 2.69 -4.93
C ALA A 87 1.30 2.69 -4.27
N GLY A 88 2.23 1.96 -4.84
CA GLY A 88 3.59 1.85 -4.33
C GLY A 88 4.43 0.83 -5.09
N TYR A 89 5.72 0.90 -4.91
CA TYR A 89 6.70 -0.05 -5.45
C TYR A 89 7.88 -0.17 -4.49
N GLY A 90 8.82 -1.06 -4.77
CA GLY A 90 10.04 -1.25 -3.97
C GLY A 90 11.32 -1.20 -4.80
N ILE A 91 12.35 -0.51 -4.29
CA ILE A 91 13.73 -0.59 -4.75
C ILE A 91 14.46 -1.52 -3.80
N PHE A 92 15.07 -2.57 -4.38
CA PHE A 92 15.78 -3.63 -3.65
C PHE A 92 17.26 -3.59 -3.99
N GLY A 93 18.06 -3.23 -3.02
CA GLY A 93 19.51 -3.11 -3.06
C GLY A 93 20.01 -2.60 -1.71
N CYS A 94 21.30 -2.74 -1.44
CA CYS A 94 21.91 -2.16 -0.24
C CYS A 94 22.07 -0.64 -0.39
N LEU A 95 22.14 0.07 0.72
CA LEU A 95 22.08 1.54 0.73
C LEU A 95 23.16 2.21 -0.12
N GLU A 96 24.38 1.66 -0.11
CA GLU A 96 25.51 2.19 -0.87
C GLU A 96 25.33 2.09 -2.39
N ASP A 97 24.53 1.11 -2.84
CA ASP A 97 24.21 0.92 -4.25
C ASP A 97 23.03 1.82 -4.71
N ILE A 98 22.24 2.36 -3.78
CA ILE A 98 21.05 3.19 -4.07
C ILE A 98 21.44 4.66 -4.10
N SER A 99 21.17 5.35 -5.20
CA SER A 99 21.38 6.80 -5.27
C SER A 99 20.37 7.57 -4.41
N ILE A 100 20.73 8.80 -4.05
CA ILE A 100 19.82 9.70 -3.31
C ILE A 100 18.57 10.00 -4.14
N GLU A 101 18.70 10.10 -5.45
CA GLU A 101 17.61 10.34 -6.38
C GLU A 101 16.63 9.16 -6.36
N GLU A 102 17.12 7.93 -6.40
CA GLU A 102 16.28 6.72 -6.30
C GLU A 102 15.59 6.61 -4.94
N LEU A 103 16.29 6.98 -3.85
CA LEU A 103 15.67 7.05 -2.53
C LEU A 103 14.53 8.07 -2.50
N LYS A 104 14.72 9.25 -3.09
CA LYS A 104 13.67 10.27 -3.22
C LYS A 104 12.50 9.78 -4.08
N GLU A 105 12.77 9.12 -5.23
CA GLU A 105 11.72 8.52 -6.07
C GLU A 105 10.89 7.49 -5.29
N GLN A 106 11.53 6.70 -4.43
CA GLN A 106 10.83 5.73 -3.59
C GLN A 106 9.88 6.41 -2.60
N PHE A 107 10.35 7.47 -1.94
CA PHE A 107 9.53 8.28 -1.02
C PHE A 107 8.45 9.06 -1.76
N GLU A 108 8.73 9.54 -2.95
CA GLU A 108 7.78 10.31 -3.76
C GLU A 108 6.49 9.52 -3.97
N THR A 109 6.59 8.27 -4.41
CA THR A 109 5.43 7.43 -4.63
C THR A 109 4.84 6.89 -3.32
N ASN A 110 5.68 6.30 -2.45
CA ASN A 110 5.18 5.51 -1.31
C ASN A 110 4.73 6.37 -0.12
N PHE A 111 5.19 7.61 -0.04
CA PHE A 111 4.92 8.52 1.07
C PHE A 111 4.29 9.83 0.60
N PHE A 112 4.99 10.64 -0.22
CA PHE A 112 4.47 11.95 -0.61
C PHE A 112 3.22 11.87 -1.48
N GLY A 113 3.10 10.86 -2.33
CA GLY A 113 1.88 10.57 -3.09
C GLY A 113 0.68 10.33 -2.17
N VAL A 114 0.87 9.56 -1.09
CA VAL A 114 -0.16 9.34 -0.07
C VAL A 114 -0.53 10.65 0.65
N VAL A 115 0.47 11.45 1.05
CA VAL A 115 0.24 12.75 1.69
C VAL A 115 -0.59 13.67 0.80
N ARG A 116 -0.26 13.77 -0.50
CA ARG A 116 -1.02 14.60 -1.46
C ARG A 116 -2.47 14.16 -1.59
N LEU A 117 -2.70 12.86 -1.71
CA LEU A 117 -4.06 12.31 -1.78
C LEU A 117 -4.88 12.60 -0.53
N ILE A 118 -4.27 12.46 0.64
CA ILE A 118 -4.92 12.79 1.90
C ILE A 118 -5.24 14.29 1.93
N HIS A 119 -4.30 15.16 1.59
CA HIS A 119 -4.54 16.61 1.54
C HIS A 119 -5.70 16.98 0.60
N GLU A 120 -5.82 16.32 -0.55
CA GLU A 120 -6.87 16.63 -1.53
C GLU A 120 -8.25 16.07 -1.12
N THR A 121 -8.30 14.93 -0.43
CA THR A 121 -9.56 14.28 -0.05
C THR A 121 -10.08 14.70 1.33
N LEU A 122 -9.18 15.04 2.24
CA LEU A 122 -9.48 15.34 3.64
C LEU A 122 -10.49 16.49 3.84
N PRO A 123 -10.42 17.62 3.11
CA PRO A 123 -11.42 18.70 3.25
C PRO A 123 -12.85 18.21 3.02
N THR A 124 -13.04 17.31 2.06
CA THR A 124 -14.33 16.71 1.76
C THR A 124 -14.79 15.79 2.90
N MET A 125 -13.94 14.87 3.36
CA MET A 125 -14.26 13.97 4.48
C MET A 125 -14.58 14.75 5.76
N ARG A 126 -13.83 15.82 6.04
CA ARG A 126 -14.08 16.68 7.21
C ARG A 126 -15.42 17.41 7.10
N LYS A 127 -15.79 17.93 5.91
CA LYS A 127 -17.12 18.52 5.68
C LYS A 127 -18.25 17.50 5.81
N GLN A 128 -18.01 16.25 5.46
CA GLN A 128 -18.95 15.14 5.63
C GLN A 128 -19.13 14.73 7.11
N GLY A 129 -18.18 15.07 7.98
CA GLY A 129 -18.12 14.57 9.36
C GLY A 129 -17.87 13.07 9.45
N SER A 130 -17.36 12.46 8.39
CA SER A 130 -17.09 11.02 8.31
C SER A 130 -16.16 10.68 7.16
N GLY A 131 -15.38 9.61 7.30
CA GLY A 131 -14.52 9.09 6.28
C GLY A 131 -13.63 7.97 6.82
N THR A 132 -13.01 7.22 5.92
CA THR A 132 -11.97 6.26 6.31
C THR A 132 -10.81 6.30 5.33
N ILE A 133 -9.62 6.49 5.86
CA ILE A 133 -8.35 6.42 5.14
C ILE A 133 -7.71 5.08 5.46
N VAL A 134 -7.48 4.26 4.46
CA VAL A 134 -6.80 2.96 4.57
C VAL A 134 -5.44 3.09 3.90
N ASN A 135 -4.38 3.01 4.67
CA ASN A 135 -3.00 3.03 4.16
C ASN A 135 -2.46 1.60 4.09
N VAL A 136 -2.17 1.13 2.88
CA VAL A 136 -1.52 -0.17 2.68
C VAL A 136 -0.03 0.00 2.91
N SER A 137 0.40 -0.35 4.11
CA SER A 137 1.79 -0.39 4.56
C SER A 137 2.44 -1.74 4.18
N SER A 138 3.13 -2.35 5.09
CA SER A 138 3.76 -3.67 5.01
C SER A 138 4.27 -4.07 6.39
N VAL A 139 4.53 -5.35 6.60
CA VAL A 139 5.40 -5.81 7.70
C VAL A 139 6.74 -5.06 7.70
N ALA A 140 7.23 -4.68 6.52
CA ALA A 140 8.42 -3.84 6.33
C ALA A 140 8.26 -2.38 6.85
N GLY A 141 7.08 -1.96 7.26
CA GLY A 141 6.86 -0.71 7.99
C GLY A 141 7.13 -0.81 9.50
N ARG A 142 7.37 -2.02 10.01
CA ARG A 142 7.56 -2.31 11.42
C ARG A 142 8.89 -3.00 11.72
N ILE A 143 9.48 -3.64 10.73
CA ILE A 143 10.77 -4.34 10.87
C ILE A 143 11.73 -3.94 9.76
N GLY A 144 13.03 -3.88 10.10
CA GLY A 144 14.11 -3.68 9.15
C GLY A 144 14.77 -5.01 8.79
N PHE A 145 15.08 -5.18 7.51
CA PHE A 145 15.90 -6.28 7.00
C PHE A 145 16.81 -5.77 5.87
N PRO A 146 17.93 -6.42 5.58
CA PRO A 146 18.88 -5.92 4.59
C PRO A 146 18.33 -5.96 3.16
N GLY A 147 18.96 -5.20 2.27
CA GLY A 147 18.65 -5.19 0.84
C GLY A 147 17.39 -4.42 0.44
N SER A 148 16.77 -3.65 1.36
CA SER A 148 15.55 -2.90 1.06
C SER A 148 15.42 -1.60 1.85
N PRO A 149 16.51 -0.85 2.15
CA PRO A 149 16.44 0.31 3.05
C PRO A 149 15.52 1.40 2.53
N ALA A 150 15.48 1.66 1.22
CA ALA A 150 14.62 2.67 0.62
C ALA A 150 13.13 2.33 0.78
N TYR A 151 12.75 1.09 0.52
CA TYR A 151 11.36 0.63 0.69
C TYR A 151 10.96 0.63 2.16
N ILE A 152 11.76 0.03 3.02
CA ILE A 152 11.51 -0.06 4.46
C ILE A 152 11.32 1.31 5.07
N SER A 153 12.26 2.24 4.86
CA SER A 153 12.16 3.60 5.41
C SER A 153 10.90 4.34 4.92
N SER A 154 10.50 4.16 3.66
CA SER A 154 9.26 4.75 3.15
C SER A 154 8.01 4.19 3.84
N LYS A 155 8.01 2.89 4.19
CA LYS A 155 6.89 2.27 4.91
C LYS A 155 6.88 2.63 6.40
N PHE A 156 8.04 2.76 7.05
CA PHE A 156 8.13 3.32 8.41
C PHE A 156 7.60 4.75 8.47
N ALA A 157 7.93 5.58 7.49
CA ALA A 157 7.39 6.94 7.40
C ALA A 157 5.86 6.94 7.27
N LEU A 158 5.30 6.04 6.45
CA LEU A 158 3.85 5.89 6.29
C LEU A 158 3.16 5.43 7.58
N GLU A 159 3.79 4.52 8.35
CA GLU A 159 3.29 4.09 9.67
C GLU A 159 3.20 5.28 10.63
N GLY A 160 4.30 6.04 10.80
CA GLY A 160 4.34 7.20 11.68
C GLY A 160 3.32 8.29 11.29
N LEU A 161 3.21 8.59 9.99
CA LEU A 161 2.18 9.50 9.48
C LEU A 161 0.76 9.01 9.85
N SER A 162 0.51 7.73 9.65
CA SER A 162 -0.82 7.16 9.88
C SER A 162 -1.20 7.17 11.37
N GLU A 163 -0.24 6.97 12.27
CA GLU A 163 -0.46 7.14 13.72
C GLU A 163 -0.88 8.57 14.07
N CYS A 164 -0.15 9.57 13.57
CA CYS A 164 -0.48 10.98 13.81
C CYS A 164 -1.90 11.30 13.32
N LEU A 165 -2.21 10.92 12.07
CA LEU A 165 -3.52 11.17 11.48
C LEU A 165 -4.67 10.53 12.26
N ARG A 166 -4.45 9.39 12.91
CA ARG A 166 -5.47 8.74 13.72
C ARG A 166 -5.93 9.64 14.89
N TYR A 167 -5.01 10.36 15.50
CA TYR A 167 -5.34 11.31 16.57
C TYR A 167 -5.93 12.61 16.03
N GLU A 168 -5.31 13.16 14.98
CA GLU A 168 -5.73 14.45 14.40
C GLU A 168 -7.12 14.40 13.80
N LEU A 169 -7.53 13.27 13.24
CA LEU A 169 -8.78 13.14 12.48
C LEU A 169 -9.95 12.57 13.29
N ALA A 170 -9.69 12.03 14.48
CA ALA A 170 -10.72 11.41 15.32
C ALA A 170 -11.89 12.34 15.63
N SER A 171 -11.62 13.61 15.94
CA SER A 171 -12.66 14.61 16.25
C SER A 171 -13.56 14.97 15.06
N PHE A 172 -13.13 14.63 13.83
CA PHE A 172 -13.91 14.84 12.61
C PHE A 172 -14.67 13.58 12.17
N GLY A 173 -14.67 12.51 12.97
CA GLY A 173 -15.31 11.24 12.61
C GLY A 173 -14.61 10.51 11.47
N ILE A 174 -13.31 10.77 11.26
CA ILE A 174 -12.53 10.16 10.19
C ILE A 174 -11.57 9.12 10.81
N ASN A 175 -11.66 7.88 10.32
CA ASN A 175 -10.79 6.80 10.74
C ASN A 175 -9.54 6.71 9.86
N THR A 176 -8.40 6.43 10.48
CA THR A 176 -7.17 6.03 9.77
C THR A 176 -6.81 4.60 10.15
N ILE A 177 -6.66 3.74 9.15
CA ILE A 177 -6.40 2.31 9.31
C ILE A 177 -5.16 1.95 8.52
N ILE A 178 -4.30 1.15 9.11
CA ILE A 178 -3.10 0.63 8.46
C ILE A 178 -3.31 -0.86 8.19
N ILE A 179 -3.03 -1.27 6.96
CA ILE A 179 -2.95 -2.68 6.60
C ILE A 179 -1.47 -3.03 6.44
N GLU A 180 -1.02 -4.08 7.13
CA GLU A 180 0.37 -4.53 7.18
C GLU A 180 0.50 -5.91 6.52
N PRO A 181 0.51 -6.00 5.15
CA PRO A 181 0.72 -7.28 4.49
C PRO A 181 2.14 -7.81 4.70
N GLY A 182 2.26 -9.12 4.77
CA GLY A 182 3.52 -9.82 4.59
C GLY A 182 3.87 -9.97 3.10
N VAL A 183 4.44 -11.09 2.73
CA VAL A 183 4.76 -11.41 1.34
C VAL A 183 3.48 -11.81 0.60
N ILE A 184 3.12 -11.04 -0.41
CA ILE A 184 1.88 -11.23 -1.18
C ILE A 184 2.20 -11.79 -2.56
N LYS A 185 1.52 -12.87 -2.95
CA LYS A 185 1.62 -13.49 -4.28
C LYS A 185 1.02 -12.56 -5.34
N SER A 186 1.82 -11.64 -5.84
CA SER A 186 1.40 -10.61 -6.78
C SER A 186 2.54 -10.21 -7.73
N ASN A 187 2.20 -9.41 -8.74
CA ASN A 187 3.21 -8.84 -9.66
C ASN A 187 4.09 -7.75 -9.01
N PHE A 188 3.92 -7.45 -7.73
CA PHE A 188 4.75 -6.47 -7.03
C PHE A 188 6.24 -6.84 -7.12
N PHE A 189 6.58 -8.10 -6.88
CA PHE A 189 7.96 -8.58 -6.94
C PHE A 189 8.51 -8.68 -8.37
N ASN A 190 7.64 -8.84 -9.37
CA ASN A 190 8.05 -8.77 -10.78
C ASN A 190 8.33 -7.33 -11.25
N SER A 191 7.77 -6.35 -10.56
CA SER A 191 7.99 -4.90 -10.80
C SER A 191 8.97 -4.26 -9.82
N MET A 192 9.69 -5.08 -9.03
CA MET A 192 10.80 -4.59 -8.19
C MET A 192 11.84 -3.89 -9.05
N LYS A 193 12.28 -2.73 -8.59
CA LYS A 193 13.44 -2.05 -9.16
C LYS A 193 14.70 -2.46 -8.41
N THR A 194 15.79 -2.65 -9.13
CA THR A 194 17.14 -2.69 -8.57
C THR A 194 17.81 -1.35 -8.81
N PRO A 195 18.82 -0.98 -8.02
CA PRO A 195 19.55 0.26 -8.22
C PRO A 195 20.12 0.35 -9.65
N LYS A 196 19.91 1.51 -10.31
CA LYS A 196 20.35 1.72 -11.70
C LYS A 196 21.87 1.72 -11.83
N ASN A 197 22.55 2.16 -10.78
CA ASN A 197 24.00 2.35 -10.75
C ASN A 197 24.71 1.28 -9.91
N GLN A 198 24.07 0.14 -9.65
CA GLN A 198 24.74 -0.97 -8.96
C GLN A 198 25.97 -1.42 -9.77
N LYS A 199 27.14 -1.25 -9.19
CA LYS A 199 28.40 -1.64 -9.84
C LYS A 199 28.50 -3.15 -9.94
N PRO A 200 29.10 -3.70 -11.03
CA PRO A 200 29.32 -5.13 -11.16
C PRO A 200 30.17 -5.75 -10.03
N ASP A 201 31.02 -4.96 -9.43
CA ASP A 201 31.94 -5.29 -8.34
C ASP A 201 31.44 -4.79 -6.96
N SER A 202 30.17 -4.43 -6.83
CA SER A 202 29.58 -4.03 -5.54
C SER A 202 29.85 -5.10 -4.47
N PRO A 203 30.38 -4.72 -3.30
CA PRO A 203 30.60 -5.64 -2.18
C PRO A 203 29.29 -6.23 -1.63
N TYR A 204 28.15 -5.64 -1.99
CA TYR A 204 26.81 -6.06 -1.55
C TYR A 204 26.07 -6.95 -2.56
N LYS A 205 26.68 -7.24 -3.72
CA LYS A 205 26.02 -7.97 -4.81
C LYS A 205 25.50 -9.34 -4.36
N GLU A 206 26.32 -10.08 -3.62
CA GLU A 206 25.96 -11.41 -3.14
C GLU A 206 24.78 -11.34 -2.15
N LEU A 207 24.85 -10.42 -1.18
CA LEU A 207 23.78 -10.16 -0.22
C LEU A 207 22.48 -9.76 -0.92
N THR A 208 22.55 -8.81 -1.85
CA THR A 208 21.39 -8.35 -2.62
C THR A 208 20.75 -9.50 -3.40
N ASN A 209 21.56 -10.32 -4.08
CA ASN A 209 21.04 -11.47 -4.83
C ASN A 209 20.38 -12.51 -3.93
N LYS A 210 20.96 -12.78 -2.75
CA LYS A 210 20.39 -13.69 -1.76
C LYS A 210 19.04 -13.18 -1.26
N VAL A 211 18.95 -11.90 -0.90
CA VAL A 211 17.70 -11.28 -0.43
C VAL A 211 16.63 -11.31 -1.53
N ILE A 212 16.94 -10.88 -2.74
CA ILE A 212 16.00 -10.90 -3.88
C ILE A 212 15.52 -12.32 -4.17
N GLY A 213 16.44 -13.28 -4.17
CA GLY A 213 16.12 -14.70 -4.39
C GLY A 213 15.20 -15.26 -3.33
N GLY A 214 15.48 -14.97 -2.05
CA GLY A 214 14.62 -15.35 -0.93
C GLY A 214 13.22 -14.76 -1.01
N ILE A 215 13.13 -13.48 -1.29
CA ILE A 215 11.83 -12.79 -1.45
C ILE A 215 11.02 -13.37 -2.61
N LYS A 216 11.66 -13.66 -3.76
CA LYS A 216 10.98 -14.28 -4.91
C LYS A 216 10.44 -15.67 -4.58
N MET A 217 11.22 -16.48 -3.89
CA MET A 217 10.80 -17.81 -3.44
C MET A 217 9.61 -17.71 -2.46
N MET A 218 9.68 -16.80 -1.49
CA MET A 218 8.56 -16.55 -0.58
C MET A 218 7.32 -16.05 -1.30
N ALA A 219 7.47 -15.26 -2.37
CA ALA A 219 6.34 -14.73 -3.14
C ALA A 219 5.54 -15.80 -3.88
N GLU A 220 6.16 -16.92 -4.25
CA GLU A 220 5.45 -18.06 -4.86
C GLU A 220 4.48 -18.72 -3.88
N MET A 221 4.85 -18.75 -2.60
CA MET A 221 4.05 -19.29 -1.49
C MET A 221 3.28 -18.21 -0.73
N GLY A 222 3.41 -16.96 -1.15
CA GLY A 222 2.87 -15.80 -0.45
C GLY A 222 1.34 -15.79 -0.36
N THR A 223 0.83 -15.00 0.57
CA THR A 223 -0.60 -14.79 0.79
C THR A 223 -1.27 -14.23 -0.46
N HIS A 224 -2.47 -14.71 -0.78
CA HIS A 224 -3.18 -14.23 -1.97
C HIS A 224 -3.66 -12.77 -1.78
N PRO A 225 -3.56 -11.89 -2.79
CA PRO A 225 -3.99 -10.48 -2.69
C PRO A 225 -5.44 -10.30 -2.24
N LYS A 226 -6.29 -11.28 -2.54
CA LYS A 226 -7.69 -11.31 -2.11
C LYS A 226 -7.84 -11.28 -0.59
N GLU A 227 -6.96 -11.90 0.16
CA GLU A 227 -7.02 -11.89 1.64
C GLU A 227 -6.79 -10.49 2.21
N VAL A 228 -5.93 -9.70 1.57
CA VAL A 228 -5.75 -8.28 1.92
C VAL A 228 -7.02 -7.49 1.60
N ALA A 229 -7.62 -7.72 0.44
CA ALA A 229 -8.86 -7.07 0.03
C ALA A 229 -10.02 -7.42 0.96
N ASP A 230 -10.18 -8.71 1.30
CA ASP A 230 -11.22 -9.18 2.23
C ASP A 230 -11.02 -8.56 3.63
N THR A 231 -9.77 -8.45 4.10
CA THR A 231 -9.45 -7.77 5.35
C THR A 231 -9.85 -6.30 5.30
N ILE A 232 -9.54 -5.58 4.22
CA ILE A 232 -9.96 -4.16 4.05
C ILE A 232 -11.49 -4.05 4.11
N VAL A 233 -12.23 -4.88 3.38
CA VAL A 233 -13.70 -4.86 3.40
C VAL A 233 -14.25 -5.18 4.79
N LYS A 234 -13.65 -6.14 5.49
CA LYS A 234 -14.04 -6.51 6.87
C LYS A 234 -13.87 -5.34 7.83
N VAL A 235 -12.70 -4.71 7.84
CA VAL A 235 -12.40 -3.65 8.82
C VAL A 235 -13.20 -2.37 8.57
N LEU A 236 -13.61 -2.10 7.33
CA LEU A 236 -14.51 -0.98 6.99
C LEU A 236 -15.93 -1.13 7.56
N LYS A 237 -16.30 -2.32 8.03
CA LYS A 237 -17.59 -2.61 8.68
C LYS A 237 -17.50 -2.53 10.21
N GLU A 238 -16.31 -2.45 10.76
CA GLU A 238 -16.11 -2.36 12.21
C GLU A 238 -16.52 -0.95 12.71
N LYS A 239 -17.25 -0.91 13.80
CA LYS A 239 -17.66 0.36 14.44
C LYS A 239 -16.45 1.13 14.99
N ASN A 240 -15.51 0.40 15.58
CA ASN A 240 -14.29 0.94 16.17
C ASN A 240 -13.09 0.14 15.64
N PRO A 241 -12.61 0.43 14.43
CA PRO A 241 -11.51 -0.33 13.86
C PRO A 241 -10.21 -0.14 14.64
N LEU A 242 -9.44 -1.21 14.74
CA LEU A 242 -8.09 -1.16 15.29
C LEU A 242 -7.19 -0.26 14.42
N PRO A 243 -6.08 0.24 14.98
CA PRO A 243 -5.12 1.02 14.20
C PRO A 243 -4.49 0.25 13.05
N ARG A 244 -4.24 -1.05 13.25
CA ARG A 244 -3.45 -1.92 12.36
C ARG A 244 -4.06 -3.30 12.22
N TYR A 245 -3.89 -3.86 11.03
CA TYR A 245 -4.28 -5.24 10.70
C TYR A 245 -3.17 -5.87 9.85
N SER A 246 -2.49 -6.85 10.42
CA SER A 246 -1.53 -7.68 9.68
C SER A 246 -2.26 -8.69 8.81
N VAL A 247 -1.71 -8.99 7.62
CA VAL A 247 -2.29 -9.97 6.70
C VAL A 247 -1.18 -10.88 6.17
N GLY A 248 -1.38 -12.17 6.37
CA GLY A 248 -0.42 -13.23 6.07
C GLY A 248 0.21 -13.81 7.32
N ASN A 249 0.49 -15.12 7.28
CA ASN A 249 1.09 -15.83 8.40
C ASN A 249 2.51 -15.34 8.71
N ASP A 250 3.27 -15.00 7.68
CA ASP A 250 4.60 -14.41 7.78
C ASP A 250 4.57 -13.04 8.46
N ALA A 251 3.61 -12.17 8.12
CA ALA A 251 3.42 -10.89 8.79
C ALA A 251 3.14 -11.08 10.28
N ALA A 252 2.20 -11.97 10.61
CA ALA A 252 1.86 -12.26 12.01
C ALA A 252 3.09 -12.78 12.78
N MET A 253 3.81 -13.75 12.21
CA MET A 253 5.01 -14.35 12.80
C MET A 253 6.10 -13.31 13.09
N PHE A 254 6.46 -12.48 12.11
CA PHE A 254 7.51 -11.48 12.29
C PHE A 254 7.13 -10.36 13.25
N LEU A 255 5.88 -9.88 13.19
CA LEU A 255 5.40 -8.81 14.07
C LEU A 255 5.27 -9.30 15.53
N GLU A 256 4.83 -10.54 15.75
CA GLU A 256 4.78 -11.14 17.08
C GLU A 256 6.20 -11.35 17.62
N ALA A 257 7.12 -11.89 16.81
CA ALA A 257 8.51 -12.04 17.20
C ALA A 257 9.15 -10.69 17.59
N LYS A 258 8.90 -9.62 16.80
CA LYS A 258 9.40 -8.26 17.12
C LYS A 258 8.84 -7.73 18.45
N LYS A 259 7.59 -8.04 18.76
CA LYS A 259 6.94 -7.61 20.01
C LYS A 259 7.48 -8.35 21.24
N MET A 260 7.81 -9.63 21.09
CA MET A 260 8.19 -10.50 22.21
C MET A 260 9.69 -10.55 22.49
N LYS A 261 10.52 -10.08 21.59
CA LYS A 261 11.99 -10.16 21.67
C LYS A 261 12.61 -8.79 21.91
N THR A 262 13.72 -8.77 22.63
CA THR A 262 14.62 -7.61 22.65
C THR A 262 15.21 -7.37 21.25
N ASP A 263 15.77 -6.19 20.98
CA ASP A 263 16.35 -5.87 19.68
C ASP A 263 17.45 -6.85 19.27
N ILE A 264 18.31 -7.28 20.21
CA ILE A 264 19.38 -8.26 19.94
C ILE A 264 18.81 -9.64 19.63
N GLU A 265 17.82 -10.10 20.39
CA GLU A 265 17.16 -11.39 20.15
C GLU A 265 16.42 -11.40 18.82
N PHE A 266 15.79 -10.28 18.45
CA PHE A 266 15.10 -10.15 17.20
C PHE A 266 16.08 -10.09 16.01
N GLU A 267 17.21 -9.41 16.15
CA GLU A 267 18.27 -9.41 15.13
C GLU A 267 18.79 -10.83 14.90
N ASN A 268 19.05 -11.59 15.95
CA ASN A 268 19.50 -12.99 15.83
C ASN A 268 18.42 -13.88 15.21
N TYR A 269 17.15 -13.65 15.54
CA TYR A 269 16.03 -14.34 14.93
C TYR A 269 15.96 -14.07 13.42
N LEU A 270 16.03 -12.80 13.01
CA LEU A 270 16.03 -12.44 11.59
C LEU A 270 17.21 -13.02 10.82
N LYS A 271 18.42 -13.02 11.41
CA LYS A 271 19.60 -13.64 10.81
C LYS A 271 19.37 -15.13 10.54
N LYS A 272 18.72 -15.84 11.45
CA LYS A 272 18.41 -17.26 11.30
C LYS A 272 17.34 -17.53 10.23
N GLU A 273 16.30 -16.68 10.19
CA GLU A 273 15.17 -16.90 9.26
C GLU A 273 15.46 -16.44 7.82
N LEU A 274 16.34 -15.44 7.65
CA LEU A 274 16.59 -14.81 6.35
C LEU A 274 17.95 -15.19 5.72
N PHE A 275 18.88 -15.73 6.49
CA PHE A 275 20.26 -16.04 6.08
C PHE A 275 20.72 -17.44 6.48
#